data_13c706365dd3401ebe2603d7f436c52d
#
_entry.id   13c706365dd3401ebe2603d7f436c52d
#
_cell.length_a   1.000
_cell.length_b   1.000
_cell.length_c   1.000
_cell.angle_alpha   90.00
_cell.angle_beta   90.00
_cell.angle_gamma   90.00
#
_symmetry.space_group_name_H-M   'P 1'
#
loop_
_entity.id
_entity.type
_entity.pdbx_description
1 polymer ?
#
loop_
_entity_poly.entity_id
_entity_poly.type
_entity_poly.pdbx_seq_one_letter_code
_entity_poly.pdbx_strand_id
1 'polypeptide(L)'
;MRKTEDQLRTVCAHLLAKMMFVTTYEKELSEVRFTKDSNGKYQLGQDLHFNLSHSGNYVACAISDFPVGIDVEQQVTRDFSLFQTLWSEEENHLYKLLEQEAFYALWTAKESYGKYKGFGLHDSLMEATIRQDGTIHHPASRVKARTIPFFLAPGYSAAVCLEDSLETVTHAQWAQIETFFTKKIATYAKK
;
A
#
# COMPACT_ATOMS: atom_id res chain seq x y z
N MET A 1 -10.13 -5.45 -21.87
CA MET A 1 -10.01 -4.10 -21.26
C MET A 1 -9.48 -4.17 -19.82
N ARG A 2 -10.13 -4.81 -18.84
CA ARG A 2 -9.64 -4.88 -17.43
C ARG A 2 -8.19 -5.36 -17.30
N LYS A 3 -7.77 -6.39 -18.06
CA LYS A 3 -6.41 -6.94 -17.98
C LYS A 3 -5.33 -5.93 -18.41
N THR A 4 -5.61 -5.10 -19.42
CA THR A 4 -4.67 -4.08 -19.91
C THR A 4 -4.51 -2.92 -18.93
N GLU A 5 -5.61 -2.47 -18.34
CA GLU A 5 -5.59 -1.40 -17.33
C GLU A 5 -4.84 -1.84 -16.06
N ASP A 6 -5.01 -3.09 -15.65
CA ASP A 6 -4.33 -3.67 -14.51
C ASP A 6 -2.82 -3.79 -14.74
N GLN A 7 -2.43 -4.19 -15.95
CA GLN A 7 -1.03 -4.20 -16.37
C GLN A 7 -0.41 -2.80 -16.37
N LEU A 8 -1.15 -1.79 -16.85
CA LEU A 8 -0.69 -0.40 -16.81
C LEU A 8 -0.50 0.08 -15.39
N ARG A 9 -1.47 -0.15 -14.49
CA ARG A 9 -1.33 0.19 -13.07
C ARG A 9 -0.11 -0.46 -12.43
N THR A 10 0.12 -1.74 -12.73
CA THR A 10 1.30 -2.46 -12.24
C THR A 10 2.60 -1.81 -12.73
N VAL A 11 2.70 -1.45 -14.00
CA VAL A 11 3.87 -0.75 -14.55
C VAL A 11 4.04 0.61 -13.90
N CYS A 12 2.97 1.41 -13.79
CA CYS A 12 3.01 2.72 -13.13
C CYS A 12 3.49 2.63 -11.68
N ALA A 13 2.99 1.64 -10.93
CA ALA A 13 3.40 1.42 -9.55
C ALA A 13 4.90 1.10 -9.42
N HIS A 14 5.44 0.27 -10.31
CA HIS A 14 6.87 -0.04 -10.33
C HIS A 14 7.74 1.16 -10.76
N LEU A 15 7.26 1.97 -11.70
CA LEU A 15 7.96 3.22 -12.06
C LEU A 15 7.96 4.20 -10.90
N LEU A 16 6.83 4.37 -10.23
CA LEU A 16 6.74 5.20 -9.01
C LEU A 16 7.73 4.72 -7.94
N ALA A 17 7.79 3.42 -7.66
CA ALA A 17 8.74 2.86 -6.70
C ALA A 17 10.20 3.14 -7.10
N LYS A 18 10.56 2.97 -8.37
CA LYS A 18 11.91 3.31 -8.87
C LYS A 18 12.23 4.78 -8.70
N MET A 19 11.31 5.66 -9.05
CA MET A 19 11.49 7.10 -8.90
C MET A 19 11.70 7.47 -7.42
N MET A 20 10.82 7.00 -6.54
CA MET A 20 10.91 7.24 -5.10
C MET A 20 12.25 6.74 -4.54
N PHE A 21 12.65 5.52 -4.90
CA PHE A 21 13.90 4.94 -4.44
C PHE A 21 15.13 5.77 -4.85
N VAL A 22 15.20 6.16 -6.13
CA VAL A 22 16.29 6.99 -6.66
C VAL A 22 16.33 8.36 -5.97
N THR A 23 15.16 8.96 -5.70
CA THR A 23 15.09 10.30 -5.09
C THR A 23 15.31 10.29 -3.58
N THR A 24 14.82 9.28 -2.88
CA THR A 24 14.92 9.21 -1.41
C THR A 24 16.32 8.77 -0.95
N TYR A 25 16.92 7.81 -1.65
CA TYR A 25 18.22 7.24 -1.26
C TYR A 25 19.38 7.69 -2.15
N GLU A 26 19.17 8.69 -3.01
CA GLU A 26 20.17 9.24 -3.92
C GLU A 26 20.92 8.19 -4.77
N LYS A 27 20.19 7.15 -5.19
CA LYS A 27 20.73 6.01 -5.95
C LYS A 27 20.68 6.27 -7.46
N GLU A 28 21.55 5.57 -8.19
CA GLU A 28 21.43 5.53 -9.65
C GLU A 28 20.30 4.58 -10.09
N LEU A 29 19.63 4.90 -11.19
CA LEU A 29 18.52 4.11 -11.71
C LEU A 29 18.94 2.66 -12.05
N SER A 30 20.20 2.45 -12.44
CA SER A 30 20.78 1.13 -12.76
C SER A 30 20.93 0.22 -11.52
N GLU A 31 20.99 0.82 -10.34
CA GLU A 31 21.08 0.08 -9.05
C GLU A 31 19.71 -0.44 -8.60
N VAL A 32 18.62 0.14 -9.14
CA VAL A 32 17.26 -0.21 -8.74
C VAL A 32 16.77 -1.46 -9.48
N ARG A 33 16.98 -2.61 -8.87
CA ARG A 33 16.54 -3.90 -9.39
C ARG A 33 15.52 -4.54 -8.47
N PHE A 34 14.36 -4.84 -9.02
CA PHE A 34 13.35 -5.63 -8.32
C PHE A 34 13.69 -7.11 -8.41
N THR A 35 13.70 -7.78 -7.27
CA THR A 35 13.72 -9.24 -7.15
C THR A 35 12.42 -9.72 -6.54
N LYS A 36 12.18 -11.01 -6.55
CA LYS A 36 11.04 -11.62 -5.84
C LYS A 36 11.58 -12.56 -4.78
N ASP A 37 10.97 -12.51 -3.60
CA ASP A 37 11.21 -13.52 -2.57
C ASP A 37 10.50 -14.86 -2.90
N SER A 38 10.65 -15.85 -2.01
CA SER A 38 10.02 -17.16 -2.14
C SER A 38 8.48 -17.12 -2.21
N ASN A 39 7.86 -16.06 -1.68
CA ASN A 39 6.42 -15.85 -1.67
C ASN A 39 5.94 -15.00 -2.87
N GLY A 40 6.86 -14.62 -3.77
CA GLY A 40 6.55 -13.78 -4.92
C GLY A 40 6.43 -12.29 -4.62
N LYS A 41 6.70 -11.84 -3.39
CA LYS A 41 6.71 -10.43 -3.01
C LYS A 41 7.94 -9.75 -3.62
N TYR A 42 7.74 -8.61 -4.24
CA TYR A 42 8.85 -7.82 -4.78
C TYR A 42 9.70 -7.26 -3.66
N GLN A 43 11.01 -7.30 -3.87
CA GLN A 43 12.04 -6.73 -2.99
C GLN A 43 12.93 -5.78 -3.79
N LEU A 44 13.48 -4.79 -3.09
CA LEU A 44 14.34 -3.76 -3.67
C LEU A 44 15.62 -3.66 -2.84
N GLY A 45 16.69 -4.35 -3.28
CA GLY A 45 17.90 -4.49 -2.48
C GLY A 45 17.73 -5.42 -1.28
N GLN A 46 18.70 -5.41 -0.36
CA GLN A 46 18.69 -6.30 0.82
C GLN A 46 18.09 -5.67 2.08
N ASP A 47 18.12 -4.33 2.19
CA ASP A 47 17.83 -3.63 3.45
C ASP A 47 16.64 -2.64 3.34
N LEU A 48 15.90 -2.66 2.23
CA LEU A 48 14.83 -1.69 2.01
C LEU A 48 13.50 -2.37 1.79
N HIS A 49 12.53 -1.90 2.53
CA HIS A 49 11.17 -2.37 2.45
C HIS A 49 10.35 -1.43 1.58
N PHE A 50 9.59 -2.00 0.67
CA PHE A 50 8.60 -1.24 -0.07
C PHE A 50 7.35 -2.08 -0.28
N ASN A 51 6.25 -1.39 -0.51
CA ASN A 51 5.00 -2.04 -0.84
C ASN A 51 4.23 -1.19 -1.85
N LEU A 52 3.44 -1.85 -2.69
CA LEU A 52 2.66 -1.24 -3.77
C LEU A 52 1.19 -1.56 -3.61
N SER A 53 0.34 -0.62 -3.95
CA SER A 53 -1.08 -0.83 -4.14
C SER A 53 -1.60 -0.01 -5.31
N HIS A 54 -2.71 -0.42 -5.89
CA HIS A 54 -3.40 0.33 -6.93
C HIS A 54 -4.89 0.03 -6.94
N SER A 55 -5.70 1.05 -7.14
CA SER A 55 -7.13 0.91 -7.33
C SER A 55 -7.65 2.07 -8.18
N GLY A 56 -8.60 1.79 -9.09
CA GLY A 56 -9.13 2.80 -9.99
C GLY A 56 -8.03 3.51 -10.79
N ASN A 57 -7.93 4.82 -10.63
CA ASN A 57 -6.98 5.68 -11.35
C ASN A 57 -5.68 5.95 -10.59
N TYR A 58 -5.49 5.33 -9.42
CA TYR A 58 -4.35 5.63 -8.56
C TYR A 58 -3.47 4.40 -8.33
N VAL A 59 -2.19 4.67 -8.20
CA VAL A 59 -1.18 3.76 -7.70
C VAL A 59 -0.52 4.40 -6.48
N ALA A 60 -0.13 3.59 -5.52
CA ALA A 60 0.57 4.03 -4.33
C ALA A 60 1.81 3.17 -4.09
N CYS A 61 2.84 3.78 -3.55
CA CYS A 61 4.07 3.14 -3.13
C CYS A 61 4.45 3.64 -1.74
N ALA A 62 4.78 2.74 -0.85
CA ALA A 62 5.43 3.05 0.42
C ALA A 62 6.86 2.50 0.39
N ILE A 63 7.81 3.28 0.90
CA ILE A 63 9.21 2.89 1.08
C ILE A 63 9.60 3.16 2.54
N SER A 64 10.35 2.27 3.14
CA SER A 64 10.77 2.35 4.54
C SER A 64 12.03 1.51 4.77
N ASP A 65 12.80 1.87 5.79
CA ASP A 65 13.90 1.05 6.31
C ASP A 65 13.39 -0.15 7.13
N PHE A 66 12.10 -0.16 7.46
CA PHE A 66 11.43 -1.22 8.21
C PHE A 66 10.27 -1.81 7.39
N PRO A 67 9.75 -2.99 7.78
CA PRO A 67 8.58 -3.56 7.13
C PRO A 67 7.44 -2.56 6.97
N VAL A 68 6.85 -2.51 5.80
CA VAL A 68 5.76 -1.59 5.45
C VAL A 68 4.73 -2.28 4.57
N GLY A 69 3.47 -1.94 4.76
CA GLY A 69 2.37 -2.31 3.89
C GLY A 69 1.52 -1.11 3.54
N ILE A 70 1.03 -1.02 2.32
CA ILE A 70 0.15 0.06 1.86
C ILE A 70 -1.03 -0.53 1.11
N ASP A 71 -2.20 0.05 1.34
CA ASP A 71 -3.37 -0.28 0.55
C ASP A 71 -4.15 0.96 0.14
N VAL A 72 -4.75 0.87 -1.06
CA VAL A 72 -5.58 1.91 -1.67
C VAL A 72 -6.77 1.26 -2.32
N GLU A 73 -7.97 1.78 -2.05
CA GLU A 73 -9.21 1.30 -2.66
C GLU A 73 -10.08 2.44 -3.15
N GLN A 74 -10.57 2.30 -4.38
CA GLN A 74 -11.64 3.14 -4.90
C GLN A 74 -12.95 2.75 -4.22
N GLN A 75 -13.61 3.72 -3.62
CA GLN A 75 -14.90 3.51 -2.98
C GLN A 75 -15.98 3.36 -4.06
N VAL A 76 -16.54 2.17 -4.17
CA VAL A 76 -17.66 1.89 -5.05
C VAL A 76 -18.80 1.29 -4.23
N THR A 77 -20.02 1.65 -4.59
CA THR A 77 -21.22 1.10 -3.92
C THR A 77 -21.32 -0.40 -4.18
N ARG A 78 -21.38 -1.18 -3.10
CA ARG A 78 -21.57 -2.64 -3.13
C ARG A 78 -22.43 -3.07 -1.96
N ASP A 79 -22.88 -4.32 -2.01
CA ASP A 79 -23.44 -4.97 -0.84
C ASP A 79 -22.31 -5.42 0.09
N PHE A 80 -22.17 -4.74 1.21
CA PHE A 80 -21.14 -5.01 2.22
C PHE A 80 -21.58 -6.09 3.24
N SER A 81 -22.81 -6.54 3.19
CA SER A 81 -23.32 -7.56 4.13
C SER A 81 -22.53 -8.87 4.10
N LEU A 82 -22.01 -9.22 2.92
CA LEU A 82 -21.19 -10.42 2.71
C LEU A 82 -19.83 -10.36 3.43
N PHE A 83 -19.36 -9.16 3.76
CA PHE A 83 -18.06 -8.94 4.38
C PHE A 83 -18.13 -8.84 5.91
N GLN A 84 -19.33 -8.79 6.51
CA GLN A 84 -19.51 -8.66 7.96
C GLN A 84 -18.89 -9.82 8.74
N THR A 85 -18.80 -11.00 8.13
CA THR A 85 -18.16 -12.18 8.74
C THR A 85 -16.63 -12.09 8.78
N LEU A 86 -16.05 -11.12 8.06
CA LEU A 86 -14.61 -10.88 8.03
C LEU A 86 -14.12 -9.96 9.15
N TRP A 87 -15.05 -9.37 9.90
CA TRP A 87 -14.76 -8.42 10.97
C TRP A 87 -14.87 -9.07 12.34
N SER A 88 -14.00 -8.66 13.26
CA SER A 88 -14.20 -9.02 14.68
C SER A 88 -15.47 -8.37 15.23
N GLU A 89 -15.95 -8.85 16.37
CA GLU A 89 -17.12 -8.24 17.05
C GLU A 89 -16.85 -6.77 17.40
N GLU A 90 -15.63 -6.45 17.84
CA GLU A 90 -15.20 -5.08 18.14
C GLU A 90 -15.26 -4.20 16.89
N GLU A 91 -14.76 -4.68 15.76
CA GLU A 91 -14.81 -3.98 14.49
C GLU A 91 -16.24 -3.81 13.99
N ASN A 92 -17.05 -4.86 14.06
CA ASN A 92 -18.45 -4.79 13.68
C ASN A 92 -19.23 -3.78 14.53
N HIS A 93 -18.94 -3.68 15.83
CA HIS A 93 -19.57 -2.69 16.69
C HIS A 93 -19.16 -1.27 16.32
N LEU A 94 -17.88 -1.03 16.08
CA LEU A 94 -17.33 0.26 15.68
C LEU A 94 -17.84 0.72 14.31
N TYR A 95 -17.97 -0.18 13.37
CA TYR A 95 -18.28 0.14 11.98
C TYR A 95 -19.74 -0.12 11.57
N LYS A 96 -20.57 -0.68 12.45
CA LYS A 96 -22.02 -0.89 12.21
C LYS A 96 -22.82 0.38 11.95
N LEU A 97 -22.33 1.50 12.45
CA LEU A 97 -22.99 2.80 12.35
C LEU A 97 -22.50 3.63 11.17
N LEU A 98 -21.54 3.12 10.42
CA LEU A 98 -20.83 3.88 9.41
C LEU A 98 -20.99 3.17 8.08
N GLU A 99 -21.40 3.94 7.10
CA GLU A 99 -21.69 3.54 5.75
C GLU A 99 -20.44 3.06 4.96
N GLN A 100 -20.50 3.12 3.66
CA GLN A 100 -19.47 2.71 2.71
C GLN A 100 -18.04 3.16 3.07
N GLU A 101 -17.87 4.40 3.55
CA GLU A 101 -16.58 4.98 3.88
C GLU A 101 -15.86 4.19 4.99
N ALA A 102 -16.59 3.79 6.01
CA ALA A 102 -16.01 3.02 7.11
C ALA A 102 -15.62 1.60 6.71
N PHE A 103 -16.41 0.97 5.84
CA PHE A 103 -16.02 -0.31 5.27
C PHE A 103 -14.65 -0.20 4.58
N TYR A 104 -14.49 0.78 3.69
CA TYR A 104 -13.24 0.95 2.95
C TYR A 104 -12.08 1.37 3.85
N ALA A 105 -12.33 2.17 4.89
CA ALA A 105 -11.31 2.54 5.87
C ALA A 105 -10.78 1.31 6.61
N LEU A 106 -11.67 0.43 7.10
CA LEU A 106 -11.26 -0.81 7.75
C LEU A 106 -10.62 -1.80 6.78
N TRP A 107 -11.17 -1.93 5.58
CA TRP A 107 -10.64 -2.81 4.55
C TRP A 107 -9.20 -2.44 4.20
N THR A 108 -8.93 -1.18 3.87
CA THR A 108 -7.57 -0.71 3.54
C THR A 108 -6.62 -0.84 4.74
N ALA A 109 -7.10 -0.64 5.95
CA ALA A 109 -6.29 -0.86 7.16
C ALA A 109 -5.89 -2.34 7.29
N LYS A 110 -6.83 -3.28 7.15
CA LYS A 110 -6.55 -4.73 7.20
C LYS A 110 -5.63 -5.18 6.06
N GLU A 111 -5.91 -4.76 4.83
CA GLU A 111 -5.06 -5.07 3.67
C GLU A 111 -3.64 -4.54 3.83
N SER A 112 -3.49 -3.30 4.32
CA SER A 112 -2.15 -2.74 4.58
C SER A 112 -1.41 -3.54 5.64
N TYR A 113 -2.10 -4.02 6.69
CA TYR A 113 -1.51 -4.92 7.69
C TYR A 113 -1.12 -6.27 7.09
N GLY A 114 -1.97 -6.90 6.28
CA GLY A 114 -1.66 -8.15 5.59
C GLY A 114 -0.42 -8.02 4.70
N LYS A 115 -0.30 -6.91 3.97
CA LYS A 115 0.86 -6.58 3.14
C LYS A 115 2.12 -6.32 3.97
N TYR A 116 2.00 -5.64 5.12
CA TYR A 116 3.07 -5.47 6.10
C TYR A 116 3.59 -6.84 6.57
N LYS A 117 2.71 -7.75 6.95
CA LYS A 117 3.06 -9.11 7.39
C LYS A 117 3.57 -10.01 6.25
N GLY A 118 3.26 -9.69 4.99
CA GLY A 118 3.64 -10.48 3.83
C GLY A 118 2.74 -11.69 3.55
N PHE A 119 1.59 -11.78 4.18
CA PHE A 119 0.70 -12.97 4.07
C PHE A 119 -0.46 -12.80 3.07
N GLY A 120 -0.75 -11.58 2.61
CA GLY A 120 -1.97 -11.30 1.84
C GLY A 120 -3.24 -11.48 2.68
N LEU A 121 -4.39 -11.69 2.01
CA LEU A 121 -5.65 -12.07 2.68
C LEU A 121 -5.55 -13.52 3.14
N HIS A 122 -5.10 -13.73 4.35
CA HIS A 122 -5.03 -15.05 4.98
C HIS A 122 -5.95 -15.07 6.23
N ASP A 123 -6.35 -16.26 6.67
CA ASP A 123 -7.20 -16.43 7.87
C ASP A 123 -6.63 -15.68 9.09
N SER A 124 -5.30 -15.61 9.23
CA SER A 124 -4.65 -14.85 10.30
C SER A 124 -4.91 -13.33 10.24
N LEU A 125 -5.25 -12.78 9.07
CA LEU A 125 -5.63 -11.37 8.94
C LEU A 125 -7.00 -11.10 9.55
N MET A 126 -7.88 -12.10 9.49
CA MET A 126 -9.23 -12.01 10.06
C MET A 126 -9.22 -12.08 11.60
N GLU A 127 -8.18 -12.69 12.20
CA GLU A 127 -7.98 -12.71 13.63
C GLU A 127 -7.46 -11.38 14.19
N ALA A 128 -6.88 -10.54 13.37
CA ALA A 128 -6.41 -9.23 13.78
C ALA A 128 -7.57 -8.24 13.90
N THR A 129 -7.65 -7.54 15.01
CA THR A 129 -8.60 -6.43 15.23
C THR A 129 -7.88 -5.10 15.04
N ILE A 130 -8.38 -4.25 14.16
CA ILE A 130 -7.90 -2.89 13.95
C ILE A 130 -8.76 -1.92 14.75
N ARG A 131 -8.15 -1.19 15.68
CA ARG A 131 -8.84 -0.21 16.52
C ARG A 131 -8.90 1.16 15.84
N GLN A 132 -9.77 2.03 16.33
CA GLN A 132 -9.95 3.38 15.77
C GLN A 132 -8.67 4.24 15.77
N ASP A 133 -7.80 4.03 16.75
CA ASP A 133 -6.49 4.69 16.82
C ASP A 133 -5.44 4.09 15.90
N GLY A 134 -5.81 3.08 15.11
CA GLY A 134 -4.94 2.36 14.20
C GLY A 134 -4.11 1.27 14.86
N THR A 135 -4.22 1.07 16.19
CA THR A 135 -3.52 -0.04 16.85
C THR A 135 -4.07 -1.38 16.40
N ILE A 136 -3.19 -2.38 16.36
CA ILE A 136 -3.51 -3.71 15.88
C ILE A 136 -3.42 -4.69 17.04
N HIS A 137 -4.52 -5.34 17.35
CA HIS A 137 -4.56 -6.45 18.30
C HIS A 137 -4.61 -7.78 17.53
N HIS A 138 -3.67 -8.66 17.79
CA HIS A 138 -3.63 -10.00 17.21
C HIS A 138 -3.47 -11.03 18.33
N PRO A 139 -4.37 -12.05 18.45
CA PRO A 139 -4.36 -13.00 19.58
C PRO A 139 -3.05 -13.79 19.71
N ALA A 140 -2.45 -14.16 18.58
CA ALA A 140 -1.26 -15.01 18.53
C ALA A 140 0.07 -14.25 18.55
N SER A 141 0.07 -12.90 18.48
CA SER A 141 1.31 -12.15 18.42
C SER A 141 1.21 -10.73 18.98
N ARG A 142 2.31 -10.23 19.56
CA ARG A 142 2.43 -8.81 19.85
C ARG A 142 2.77 -8.07 18.57
N VAL A 143 1.89 -7.17 18.15
CA VAL A 143 2.10 -6.31 16.98
C VAL A 143 2.50 -4.93 17.47
N LYS A 144 3.65 -4.44 17.01
CA LYS A 144 4.10 -3.06 17.27
C LYS A 144 3.64 -2.09 16.20
N ALA A 145 3.34 -2.62 15.00
CA ALA A 145 2.86 -1.82 13.89
C ALA A 145 1.46 -1.26 14.17
N ARG A 146 1.16 -0.17 13.50
CA ARG A 146 -0.15 0.46 13.47
C ARG A 146 -0.55 0.80 12.05
N THR A 147 -1.84 0.90 11.80
CA THR A 147 -2.36 1.39 10.52
C THR A 147 -2.62 2.90 10.63
N ILE A 148 -2.21 3.64 9.63
CA ILE A 148 -2.37 5.09 9.54
C ILE A 148 -3.11 5.39 8.25
N PRO A 149 -4.37 5.89 8.32
CA PRO A 149 -5.06 6.36 7.13
C PRO A 149 -4.42 7.64 6.61
N PHE A 150 -4.43 7.81 5.31
CA PHE A 150 -3.96 9.04 4.68
C PHE A 150 -4.90 9.47 3.55
N PHE A 151 -4.94 10.76 3.25
CA PHE A 151 -5.75 11.27 2.15
C PHE A 151 -5.04 11.03 0.82
N LEU A 152 -5.72 10.37 -0.10
CA LEU A 152 -5.26 10.19 -1.49
C LEU A 152 -6.04 11.07 -2.45
N ALA A 153 -7.34 10.87 -2.53
CA ALA A 153 -8.27 11.63 -3.37
C ALA A 153 -9.71 11.41 -2.89
N PRO A 154 -10.66 12.31 -3.26
CA PRO A 154 -12.08 12.06 -3.01
C PRO A 154 -12.53 10.73 -3.62
N GLY A 155 -13.33 9.96 -2.88
CA GLY A 155 -13.83 8.65 -3.31
C GLY A 155 -12.80 7.52 -3.25
N TYR A 156 -11.71 7.72 -2.50
CA TYR A 156 -10.72 6.68 -2.21
C TYR A 156 -10.47 6.56 -0.72
N SER A 157 -10.21 5.34 -0.28
CA SER A 157 -9.62 5.05 1.03
C SER A 157 -8.20 4.58 0.84
N ALA A 158 -7.33 4.97 1.75
CA ALA A 158 -5.94 4.55 1.74
C ALA A 158 -5.39 4.43 3.16
N ALA A 159 -4.57 3.41 3.39
CA ALA A 159 -3.89 3.22 4.66
C ALA A 159 -2.48 2.66 4.46
N VAL A 160 -1.59 3.01 5.36
CA VAL A 160 -0.25 2.44 5.47
C VAL A 160 -0.11 1.74 6.83
N CYS A 161 0.55 0.59 6.85
CA CYS A 161 0.90 -0.14 8.07
C CYS A 161 2.41 -0.15 8.25
N LEU A 162 2.88 0.32 9.40
CA LEU A 162 4.30 0.40 9.76
C LEU A 162 4.47 0.44 11.30
N GLU A 163 5.70 0.24 11.78
CA GLU A 163 6.02 0.26 13.22
C GLU A 163 6.28 1.68 13.77
N ASP A 164 6.60 2.61 12.89
CA ASP A 164 6.97 3.98 13.24
C ASP A 164 5.90 4.99 12.78
N SER A 165 6.21 6.27 12.81
CA SER A 165 5.35 7.33 12.31
C SER A 165 5.44 7.46 10.79
N LEU A 166 4.32 7.83 10.17
CA LEU A 166 4.32 8.22 8.77
C LEU A 166 4.95 9.62 8.64
N GLU A 167 6.12 9.71 8.01
CA GLU A 167 6.84 10.97 7.88
C GLU A 167 6.24 11.87 6.79
N THR A 168 6.05 11.31 5.60
CA THR A 168 5.65 12.12 4.43
C THR A 168 4.71 11.36 3.51
N VAL A 169 3.69 12.05 3.03
CA VAL A 169 2.87 11.62 1.89
C VAL A 169 3.09 12.59 0.74
N THR A 170 3.56 12.10 -0.38
CA THR A 170 3.82 12.90 -1.58
C THR A 170 2.89 12.46 -2.71
N HIS A 171 2.25 13.42 -3.36
CA HIS A 171 1.45 13.19 -4.54
C HIS A 171 2.27 13.49 -5.80
N ALA A 172 2.30 12.55 -6.74
CA ALA A 172 2.94 12.74 -8.03
C ALA A 172 1.94 12.56 -9.18
N GLN A 173 1.99 13.44 -10.15
CA GLN A 173 1.25 13.27 -11.41
C GLN A 173 2.08 12.42 -12.38
N TRP A 174 1.41 11.71 -13.29
CA TRP A 174 2.08 10.90 -14.31
C TRP A 174 3.15 11.69 -15.08
N ALA A 175 2.86 12.93 -15.46
CA ALA A 175 3.80 13.80 -16.15
C ALA A 175 5.12 14.03 -15.39
N GLN A 176 5.11 14.00 -14.06
CA GLN A 176 6.33 14.14 -13.24
C GLN A 176 7.15 12.85 -13.30
N ILE A 177 6.50 11.69 -13.26
CA ILE A 177 7.14 10.38 -13.40
C ILE A 177 7.77 10.26 -14.79
N GLU A 178 7.03 10.58 -15.84
CA GLU A 178 7.50 10.57 -17.22
C GLU A 178 8.71 11.50 -17.40
N THR A 179 8.63 12.73 -16.90
CA THR A 179 9.73 13.70 -16.95
C THR A 179 10.98 13.19 -16.24
N PHE A 180 10.82 12.57 -15.07
CA PHE A 180 11.92 11.97 -14.31
C PHE A 180 12.68 10.94 -15.16
N PHE A 181 11.95 9.95 -15.74
CA PHE A 181 12.59 8.89 -16.53
C PHE A 181 13.18 9.42 -17.83
N THR A 182 12.53 10.34 -18.52
CA THR A 182 13.06 10.96 -19.75
C THR A 182 14.40 11.65 -19.49
N LYS A 183 14.52 12.43 -18.41
CA LYS A 183 15.77 13.07 -18.03
C LYS A 183 16.86 12.07 -17.68
N LYS A 184 16.56 11.04 -16.91
CA LYS A 184 17.51 9.98 -16.54
C LYS A 184 18.00 9.21 -17.76
N ILE A 185 17.12 8.80 -18.67
CA ILE A 185 17.48 8.09 -19.92
C ILE A 185 18.38 8.97 -20.79
N ALA A 186 18.04 10.25 -20.97
CA ALA A 186 18.86 11.18 -21.73
C ALA A 186 20.28 11.36 -21.15
N THR A 187 20.45 11.24 -19.84
CA THR A 187 21.74 11.27 -19.17
C THR A 187 22.57 10.02 -19.47
N TYR A 188 21.94 8.85 -19.52
CA TYR A 188 22.63 7.59 -19.87
C TYR A 188 23.01 7.51 -21.35
N ALA A 189 22.22 8.07 -22.25
CA ALA A 189 22.50 8.07 -23.68
C ALA A 189 23.70 8.97 -24.08
N LYS A 190 24.18 9.81 -23.18
CA LYS A 190 25.35 10.71 -23.39
C LYS A 190 26.65 10.16 -22.80
N LYS A 191 26.61 9.02 -22.12
CA LYS A 191 27.78 8.30 -21.59
C LYS A 191 28.14 7.14 -22.52
#